data_2f910ce3a30e5b1a1faa76df28a4ab98
#
_entry.id   2f910ce3a30e5b1a1faa76df28a4ab98
#
_cell.length_a   1.000
_cell.length_b   1.000
_cell.length_c   1.000
_cell.angle_alpha   90.00
_cell.angle_beta   90.00
_cell.angle_gamma   90.00
#
_symmetry.space_group_name_H-M   'P 1'
#
loop_
_entity.id
_entity.type
_entity.pdbx_description
1 polymer ?
#
loop_
_entity_poly.entity_id
_entity_poly.type
_entity_poly.pdbx_seq_one_letter_code
_entity_poly.pdbx_strand_id
1 'polypeptide(L)'
;MKKALWLILVTTSVFGQITAPQKEWKQLFNGKDLKNWDIKIRNYDLNDNFGNTFSVKDKKIVVNTDAYDPFNYRYGHMFYKGDFSYYKIAVEYRFVGEQAKGGEDWAWRNSGIMIHGQPASTMLKDQDFPVSIEVQLLGGKGDGKPRTTCNLCTPGTHVTYENKFDTRHCINSTSKTFDGDQWVRAEVEVLGDSLIRHFINNERVMTYEKPVIGGGVVSGFDPKIKPDGQPLSHGSISLQSESHPIEFRKVELLELEGCMDPKAKNHKNYYQKADNKKCKY
;
A
#
# COMPACT_ATOMS: atom_id res chain seq x y z
N MET A 1 -51.69 -32.17 -7.23
CA MET A 1 -50.22 -32.15 -7.39
C MET A 1 -49.67 -30.85 -6.82
N LYS A 2 -49.09 -30.90 -5.59
CA LYS A 2 -48.53 -29.72 -4.90
C LYS A 2 -47.07 -29.57 -5.34
N LYS A 3 -46.71 -28.49 -6.05
CA LYS A 3 -45.33 -28.15 -6.41
C LYS A 3 -44.66 -27.54 -5.18
N ALA A 4 -43.66 -28.23 -4.62
CA ALA A 4 -42.79 -27.69 -3.59
C ALA A 4 -41.82 -26.72 -4.22
N LEU A 5 -41.86 -25.46 -3.84
CA LEU A 5 -40.90 -24.43 -4.23
C LEU A 5 -39.72 -24.49 -3.25
N TRP A 6 -38.59 -24.97 -3.72
CA TRP A 6 -37.35 -24.95 -2.93
C TRP A 6 -36.74 -23.55 -3.03
N LEU A 7 -36.76 -22.81 -1.93
CA LEU A 7 -36.02 -21.55 -1.78
C LEU A 7 -34.55 -21.89 -1.52
N ILE A 8 -33.71 -21.66 -2.50
CA ILE A 8 -32.25 -21.74 -2.31
C ILE A 8 -31.83 -20.45 -1.62
N LEU A 9 -31.55 -20.53 -0.30
CA LEU A 9 -30.91 -19.46 0.44
C LEU A 9 -29.44 -19.39 0.01
N VAL A 10 -29.10 -18.45 -0.87
CA VAL A 10 -27.70 -18.11 -1.14
C VAL A 10 -27.20 -17.28 0.03
N THR A 11 -26.53 -17.91 0.98
CA THR A 11 -25.79 -17.19 2.04
C THR A 11 -24.56 -16.55 1.43
N THR A 12 -24.63 -15.29 1.06
CA THR A 12 -23.44 -14.48 0.80
C THR A 12 -22.71 -14.30 2.12
N SER A 13 -21.60 -14.99 2.30
CA SER A 13 -20.69 -14.75 3.42
C SER A 13 -20.12 -13.33 3.27
N VAL A 14 -20.72 -12.38 3.97
CA VAL A 14 -20.14 -11.04 4.11
C VAL A 14 -18.94 -11.20 5.03
N PHE A 15 -17.76 -11.41 4.48
CA PHE A 15 -16.51 -11.32 5.24
C PHE A 15 -16.38 -9.88 5.74
N GLY A 16 -16.71 -9.67 7.01
CA GLY A 16 -16.55 -8.40 7.69
C GLY A 16 -15.08 -7.97 7.71
N GLN A 17 -14.84 -6.67 7.95
CA GLN A 17 -13.49 -6.16 8.18
C GLN A 17 -12.85 -6.85 9.39
N ILE A 18 -11.60 -7.31 9.24
CA ILE A 18 -10.84 -7.85 10.37
C ILE A 18 -10.49 -6.70 11.32
N THR A 19 -10.88 -6.84 12.59
CA THR A 19 -10.63 -5.84 13.63
C THR A 19 -9.82 -6.44 14.77
N ALA A 20 -8.97 -5.62 15.38
CA ALA A 20 -8.21 -5.98 16.58
C ALA A 20 -8.08 -4.75 17.49
N PRO A 21 -7.87 -4.93 18.82
CA PRO A 21 -7.60 -3.82 19.72
C PRO A 21 -6.38 -3.00 19.26
N GLN A 22 -6.41 -1.67 19.46
CA GLN A 22 -5.34 -0.77 19.04
C GLN A 22 -3.95 -1.17 19.60
N LYS A 23 -3.89 -1.74 20.78
CA LYS A 23 -2.64 -2.23 21.39
C LYS A 23 -1.95 -3.36 20.62
N GLU A 24 -2.65 -4.03 19.72
CA GLU A 24 -2.09 -5.11 18.88
C GLU A 24 -1.43 -4.55 17.60
N TRP A 25 -1.69 -3.28 17.28
CA TRP A 25 -1.08 -2.62 16.14
C TRP A 25 0.34 -2.15 16.48
N LYS A 26 1.30 -2.62 15.70
CA LYS A 26 2.71 -2.22 15.79
C LYS A 26 2.91 -0.90 15.05
N GLN A 27 3.46 0.10 15.72
CA GLN A 27 3.87 1.33 15.07
C GLN A 27 5.14 1.08 14.23
N LEU A 28 5.05 1.23 12.91
CA LEU A 28 6.20 1.13 12.01
C LEU A 28 7.02 2.42 12.01
N PHE A 29 6.38 3.55 12.26
CA PHE A 29 7.03 4.84 12.48
C PHE A 29 7.00 5.21 13.97
N ASN A 30 8.18 5.46 14.52
CA ASN A 30 8.38 5.71 15.96
C ASN A 30 8.22 7.19 16.37
N GLY A 31 7.93 8.09 15.41
CA GLY A 31 7.80 9.52 15.63
C GLY A 31 9.12 10.28 15.83
N LYS A 32 10.29 9.61 15.63
CA LYS A 32 11.61 10.17 15.95
C LYS A 32 12.60 10.10 14.79
N ASP A 33 12.70 8.94 14.13
CA ASP A 33 13.71 8.69 13.10
C ASP A 33 13.22 7.65 12.06
N LEU A 34 14.00 7.46 11.00
CA LEU A 34 13.73 6.54 9.89
C LEU A 34 14.66 5.31 9.90
N LYS A 35 15.25 4.92 11.04
CA LYS A 35 16.25 3.83 11.13
C LYS A 35 15.76 2.48 10.61
N ASN A 36 14.46 2.21 10.68
CA ASN A 36 13.86 0.96 10.20
C ASN A 36 13.43 1.02 8.74
N TRP A 37 13.85 2.07 8.02
CA TRP A 37 13.45 2.32 6.66
C TRP A 37 14.67 2.42 5.75
N ASP A 38 14.56 1.84 4.55
CA ASP A 38 15.51 2.05 3.47
C ASP A 38 14.88 2.99 2.44
N ILE A 39 15.68 3.91 1.91
CA ILE A 39 15.22 4.92 0.96
C ILE A 39 15.81 4.62 -0.41
N LYS A 40 14.97 4.59 -1.44
CA LYS A 40 15.39 4.48 -2.83
C LYS A 40 14.71 5.57 -3.66
N ILE A 41 15.50 6.42 -4.24
CA ILE A 41 15.05 7.48 -5.16
C ILE A 41 15.67 7.18 -6.53
N ARG A 42 14.89 7.33 -7.59
CA ARG A 42 15.33 7.15 -8.97
C ARG A 42 16.56 8.00 -9.25
N ASN A 43 17.56 7.42 -9.88
CA ASN A 43 18.88 7.99 -10.20
C ASN A 43 19.86 8.13 -9.02
N TYR A 44 19.46 7.71 -7.81
CA TYR A 44 20.29 7.75 -6.61
C TYR A 44 20.54 6.34 -6.07
N ASP A 45 21.63 6.16 -5.35
CA ASP A 45 21.96 4.88 -4.74
C ASP A 45 21.04 4.57 -3.55
N LEU A 46 20.96 3.32 -3.15
CA LEU A 46 20.16 2.91 -1.99
C LEU A 46 20.61 3.70 -0.75
N ASN A 47 19.63 4.26 -0.03
CA ASN A 47 19.81 5.12 1.14
C ASN A 47 20.46 6.49 0.87
N ASP A 48 20.64 6.87 -0.40
CA ASP A 48 20.89 8.27 -0.76
C ASP A 48 19.55 9.03 -0.75
N ASN A 49 19.30 9.71 0.35
CA ASN A 49 18.07 10.51 0.55
C ASN A 49 18.25 11.92 -0.03
N PHE A 50 18.39 11.99 -1.36
CA PHE A 50 18.64 13.25 -2.08
C PHE A 50 17.69 14.37 -1.60
N GLY A 51 18.26 15.54 -1.35
CA GLY A 51 17.50 16.73 -0.96
C GLY A 51 16.73 16.56 0.35
N ASN A 52 17.06 15.55 1.16
CA ASN A 52 16.31 15.21 2.38
C ASN A 52 14.82 14.96 2.10
N THR A 53 14.53 14.28 0.97
CA THR A 53 13.17 13.98 0.50
C THR A 53 12.31 13.37 1.59
N PHE A 54 12.82 12.37 2.30
CA PHE A 54 12.16 11.78 3.45
C PHE A 54 12.81 12.27 4.74
N SER A 55 12.02 12.88 5.60
CA SER A 55 12.50 13.44 6.86
C SER A 55 11.48 13.25 7.98
N VAL A 56 11.87 13.57 9.22
CA VAL A 56 10.97 13.58 10.37
C VAL A 56 10.87 14.99 10.91
N LYS A 57 9.65 15.52 11.00
CA LYS A 57 9.34 16.81 11.58
C LYS A 57 8.05 16.73 12.39
N ASP A 58 8.04 17.26 13.59
CA ASP A 58 6.86 17.30 14.48
C ASP A 58 6.19 15.92 14.64
N LYS A 59 6.99 14.87 14.85
CA LYS A 59 6.55 13.48 14.97
C LYS A 59 5.80 12.95 13.73
N LYS A 60 6.07 13.51 12.55
CA LYS A 60 5.52 13.08 11.27
C LYS A 60 6.65 12.72 10.32
N ILE A 61 6.42 11.77 9.44
CA ILE A 61 7.20 11.61 8.22
C ILE A 61 6.76 12.72 7.28
N VAL A 62 7.73 13.46 6.77
CA VAL A 62 7.53 14.53 5.79
C VAL A 62 8.22 14.12 4.51
N VAL A 63 7.45 14.05 3.43
CA VAL A 63 7.98 13.94 2.08
C VAL A 63 8.06 15.35 1.51
N ASN A 64 9.27 15.79 1.21
CA ASN A 64 9.57 17.14 0.75
C ASN A 64 10.19 17.09 -0.65
N THR A 65 9.74 17.97 -1.52
CA THR A 65 10.22 18.10 -2.90
C THR A 65 10.92 19.44 -3.18
N ASP A 66 11.24 20.24 -2.14
CA ASP A 66 11.84 21.58 -2.27
C ASP A 66 13.18 21.57 -3.02
N ALA A 67 13.96 20.49 -2.90
CA ALA A 67 15.23 20.33 -3.63
C ALA A 67 15.04 19.89 -5.09
N TYR A 68 13.80 19.68 -5.55
CA TYR A 68 13.46 19.20 -6.88
C TYR A 68 13.08 20.37 -7.81
N ASP A 69 14.06 21.04 -8.35
CA ASP A 69 13.81 22.10 -9.38
C ASP A 69 14.66 21.84 -10.64
N PRO A 70 14.08 21.24 -11.67
CA PRO A 70 12.74 20.63 -11.76
C PRO A 70 12.67 19.24 -11.07
N PHE A 71 11.47 18.69 -10.96
CA PHE A 71 11.20 17.34 -10.42
C PHE A 71 12.04 16.24 -11.09
N ASN A 72 12.17 16.30 -12.40
CA ASN A 72 13.00 15.42 -13.22
C ASN A 72 12.80 13.93 -12.92
N TYR A 73 11.54 13.52 -12.76
CA TYR A 73 11.14 12.12 -12.53
C TYR A 73 11.85 11.43 -11.34
N ARG A 74 12.16 12.20 -10.29
CA ARG A 74 12.78 11.70 -9.06
C ARG A 74 11.76 11.02 -8.16
N TYR A 75 11.11 9.97 -8.68
CA TYR A 75 10.23 9.12 -7.88
C TYR A 75 11.03 8.45 -6.76
N GLY A 76 10.48 8.45 -5.56
CA GLY A 76 11.13 7.90 -4.38
C GLY A 76 10.23 6.97 -3.59
N HIS A 77 10.84 6.02 -2.91
CA HIS A 77 10.14 5.06 -2.07
C HIS A 77 10.90 4.86 -0.77
N MET A 78 10.18 4.86 0.34
CA MET A 78 10.72 4.58 1.67
C MET A 78 10.20 3.23 2.13
N PHE A 79 11.06 2.21 2.16
CA PHE A 79 10.75 0.82 2.42
C PHE A 79 10.89 0.49 3.89
N TYR A 80 9.84 -0.03 4.53
CA TYR A 80 9.96 -0.59 5.86
C TYR A 80 10.68 -1.95 5.78
N LYS A 81 11.70 -2.15 6.64
CA LYS A 81 12.50 -3.38 6.64
C LYS A 81 11.67 -4.58 7.05
N GLY A 82 11.54 -5.55 6.18
CA GLY A 82 10.77 -6.78 6.39
C GLY A 82 10.18 -7.36 5.12
N ASP A 83 9.60 -8.53 5.25
CA ASP A 83 8.87 -9.25 4.22
C ASP A 83 7.50 -9.64 4.80
N PHE A 84 6.42 -9.28 4.12
CA PHE A 84 5.06 -9.29 4.67
C PHE A 84 4.10 -10.03 3.75
N SER A 85 3.22 -10.86 4.33
CA SER A 85 2.25 -11.67 3.60
C SER A 85 0.81 -11.52 4.12
N TYR A 86 0.60 -11.76 5.42
CA TYR A 86 -0.72 -11.67 6.06
C TYR A 86 -0.73 -10.55 7.09
N TYR A 87 -1.30 -9.40 6.73
CA TYR A 87 -1.27 -8.21 7.59
C TYR A 87 -2.36 -7.20 7.23
N LYS A 88 -2.56 -6.21 8.11
CA LYS A 88 -3.14 -4.92 7.75
C LYS A 88 -2.09 -3.84 7.92
N ILE A 89 -1.98 -2.95 6.94
CA ILE A 89 -1.21 -1.71 7.05
C ILE A 89 -2.18 -0.53 7.08
N ALA A 90 -1.95 0.43 7.97
CA ALA A 90 -2.72 1.65 8.03
C ALA A 90 -1.81 2.87 8.06
N VAL A 91 -2.17 3.89 7.31
CA VAL A 91 -1.49 5.19 7.31
C VAL A 91 -2.51 6.32 7.53
N GLU A 92 -2.09 7.36 8.25
CA GLU A 92 -2.80 8.64 8.27
C GLU A 92 -1.95 9.66 7.51
N TYR A 93 -2.46 10.13 6.37
CA TYR A 93 -1.74 11.01 5.46
C TYR A 93 -2.50 12.31 5.18
N ARG A 94 -1.78 13.35 4.74
CA ARG A 94 -2.33 14.55 4.13
C ARG A 94 -1.36 15.12 3.11
N PHE A 95 -1.89 15.65 2.01
CA PHE A 95 -1.10 16.45 1.08
C PHE A 95 -0.94 17.86 1.60
N VAL A 96 0.23 18.47 1.38
CA VAL A 96 0.56 19.82 1.83
C VAL A 96 1.38 20.54 0.77
N GLY A 97 1.39 21.87 0.81
CA GLY A 97 2.23 22.66 -0.09
C GLY A 97 1.84 22.57 -1.58
N GLU A 98 2.81 22.84 -2.43
CA GLU A 98 2.65 22.89 -3.88
C GLU A 98 3.44 21.78 -4.56
N GLN A 99 3.00 21.37 -5.74
CA GLN A 99 3.71 20.40 -6.57
C GLN A 99 5.05 20.97 -7.04
N ALA A 100 6.10 20.15 -7.02
CA ALA A 100 7.38 20.51 -7.60
C ALA A 100 7.25 20.90 -9.08
N LYS A 101 8.00 21.91 -9.52
CA LYS A 101 8.03 22.35 -10.91
C LYS A 101 8.44 21.20 -11.84
N GLY A 102 7.70 21.03 -12.93
CA GLY A 102 7.91 19.91 -13.86
C GLY A 102 7.36 18.56 -13.39
N GLY A 103 6.55 18.56 -12.33
CA GLY A 103 5.71 17.42 -11.98
C GLY A 103 4.57 17.26 -12.99
N GLU A 104 4.24 16.02 -13.33
CA GLU A 104 3.16 15.69 -14.24
C GLU A 104 1.79 16.02 -13.63
N ASP A 105 0.81 16.42 -14.44
CA ASP A 105 -0.54 16.78 -13.95
C ASP A 105 -1.24 15.64 -13.19
N TRP A 106 -1.01 14.40 -13.60
CA TRP A 106 -1.56 13.23 -12.92
C TRP A 106 -0.91 12.99 -11.54
N ALA A 107 0.34 13.43 -11.35
CA ALA A 107 1.10 13.31 -10.10
C ALA A 107 0.81 14.42 -9.09
N TRP A 108 -0.08 15.36 -9.40
CA TRP A 108 -0.54 16.37 -8.46
C TRP A 108 -1.33 15.70 -7.31
N ARG A 109 -0.93 15.97 -6.05
CA ARG A 109 -1.44 15.29 -4.84
C ARG A 109 -1.57 13.78 -5.06
N ASN A 110 -0.44 13.14 -5.41
CA ASN A 110 -0.32 11.72 -5.65
C ASN A 110 0.83 11.14 -4.81
N SER A 111 0.57 9.99 -4.22
CA SER A 111 1.48 9.17 -3.44
C SER A 111 0.91 7.75 -3.37
N GLY A 112 1.59 6.81 -2.71
CA GLY A 112 1.11 5.44 -2.60
C GLY A 112 1.66 4.67 -1.41
N ILE A 113 0.94 3.60 -1.07
CA ILE A 113 1.47 2.51 -0.23
C ILE A 113 1.74 1.35 -1.18
N MET A 114 3.02 0.98 -1.33
CA MET A 114 3.38 -0.22 -2.10
C MET A 114 3.30 -1.44 -1.19
N ILE A 115 2.62 -2.47 -1.65
CA ILE A 115 2.50 -3.79 -0.99
C ILE A 115 2.99 -4.88 -1.93
N HIS A 116 3.42 -6.02 -1.37
CA HIS A 116 4.04 -7.10 -2.14
C HIS A 116 5.18 -6.59 -3.05
N GLY A 117 5.86 -5.52 -2.61
CA GLY A 117 6.91 -4.88 -3.39
C GLY A 117 8.19 -5.70 -3.44
N GLN A 118 8.95 -5.55 -4.54
CA GLN A 118 10.33 -6.03 -4.57
C GLN A 118 11.15 -5.39 -3.44
N PRO A 119 12.18 -6.06 -2.91
CA PRO A 119 13.07 -5.48 -1.89
C PRO A 119 13.81 -4.24 -2.43
N ALA A 120 13.96 -3.19 -1.61
CA ALA A 120 14.67 -1.96 -1.99
C ALA A 120 16.07 -2.21 -2.58
N SER A 121 16.78 -3.20 -2.02
CA SER A 121 18.13 -3.58 -2.44
C SER A 121 18.22 -4.18 -3.85
N THR A 122 17.07 -4.57 -4.43
CA THR A 122 17.00 -5.13 -5.79
C THR A 122 16.62 -4.08 -6.84
N MET A 123 16.26 -2.87 -6.42
CA MET A 123 16.00 -1.78 -7.35
C MET A 123 17.29 -1.24 -7.94
N LEU A 124 17.36 -1.19 -9.26
CA LEU A 124 18.49 -0.55 -9.95
C LEU A 124 18.49 0.96 -9.77
N LYS A 125 19.60 1.62 -10.10
CA LYS A 125 19.81 3.05 -9.84
C LYS A 125 18.76 3.92 -10.50
N ASP A 126 18.42 3.64 -11.74
CA ASP A 126 17.50 4.39 -12.60
C ASP A 126 16.07 3.84 -12.61
N GLN A 127 15.80 2.78 -11.83
CA GLN A 127 14.45 2.22 -11.71
C GLN A 127 13.49 3.25 -11.08
N ASP A 128 12.32 3.43 -11.72
CA ASP A 128 11.31 4.42 -11.29
C ASP A 128 10.43 3.90 -10.14
N PHE A 129 9.73 2.80 -10.33
CA PHE A 129 8.83 2.21 -9.34
C PHE A 129 9.27 0.78 -8.99
N PRO A 130 9.05 0.31 -7.75
CA PRO A 130 9.22 -1.11 -7.45
C PRO A 130 8.15 -1.93 -8.18
N VAL A 131 8.51 -3.13 -8.66
CA VAL A 131 7.52 -4.13 -9.03
C VAL A 131 6.68 -4.42 -7.79
N SER A 132 5.39 -4.08 -7.80
CA SER A 132 4.53 -4.09 -6.60
C SER A 132 3.05 -3.95 -6.97
N ILE A 133 2.19 -4.04 -5.98
CA ILE A 133 0.84 -3.47 -6.01
C ILE A 133 0.89 -2.11 -5.32
N GLU A 134 0.30 -1.10 -5.91
CA GLU A 134 0.18 0.23 -5.33
C GLU A 134 -1.25 0.50 -4.86
N VAL A 135 -1.37 0.89 -3.61
CA VAL A 135 -2.57 1.52 -3.06
C VAL A 135 -2.40 3.02 -3.22
N GLN A 136 -2.89 3.54 -4.36
CA GLN A 136 -2.68 4.92 -4.76
C GLN A 136 -3.44 5.89 -3.85
N LEU A 137 -2.73 6.84 -3.28
CA LEU A 137 -3.27 7.90 -2.43
C LEU A 137 -3.38 9.19 -3.25
N LEU A 138 -4.60 9.69 -3.43
CA LEU A 138 -4.86 10.92 -4.14
C LEU A 138 -5.54 11.97 -3.25
N GLY A 139 -5.26 13.24 -3.51
CA GLY A 139 -6.00 14.38 -2.98
C GLY A 139 -6.86 15.03 -4.05
N GLY A 140 -8.02 15.54 -3.70
CA GLY A 140 -8.90 16.27 -4.62
C GLY A 140 -8.30 17.58 -5.10
N LYS A 141 -8.67 18.02 -6.30
CA LYS A 141 -8.17 19.26 -6.95
C LYS A 141 -8.94 20.53 -6.56
N GLY A 142 -10.00 20.40 -5.74
CA GLY A 142 -10.87 21.54 -5.40
C GLY A 142 -11.71 22.06 -6.54
N ASP A 143 -11.81 21.33 -7.65
CA ASP A 143 -12.53 21.70 -8.87
C ASP A 143 -13.95 21.09 -8.93
N GLY A 144 -14.38 20.43 -7.85
CA GLY A 144 -15.68 19.76 -7.74
C GLY A 144 -15.79 18.45 -8.52
N LYS A 145 -14.73 17.99 -9.19
CA LYS A 145 -14.73 16.74 -9.94
C LYS A 145 -14.34 15.55 -9.04
N PRO A 146 -14.94 14.37 -9.25
CA PRO A 146 -14.55 13.18 -8.53
C PRO A 146 -13.08 12.81 -8.77
N ARG A 147 -12.33 12.59 -7.70
CA ARG A 147 -10.97 12.04 -7.70
C ARG A 147 -10.81 11.10 -6.51
N THR A 148 -11.08 9.82 -6.76
CA THR A 148 -11.04 8.78 -5.73
C THR A 148 -9.63 8.53 -5.22
N THR A 149 -9.51 8.07 -3.99
CA THR A 149 -8.23 7.69 -3.37
C THR A 149 -8.25 6.24 -2.93
N CYS A 150 -7.12 5.67 -2.52
CA CYS A 150 -7.01 4.25 -2.23
C CYS A 150 -7.36 3.38 -3.46
N ASN A 151 -7.04 3.89 -4.65
CA ASN A 151 -7.19 3.17 -5.91
C ASN A 151 -6.23 1.99 -5.96
N LEU A 152 -6.47 1.05 -6.85
CA LEU A 152 -5.52 0.00 -7.18
C LEU A 152 -4.70 0.44 -8.39
N CYS A 153 -3.36 0.47 -8.29
CA CYS A 153 -2.47 0.53 -9.44
C CYS A 153 -1.47 -0.65 -9.39
N THR A 154 -0.97 -1.05 -10.55
CA THR A 154 -0.25 -2.32 -10.74
C THR A 154 1.09 -2.10 -11.45
N PRO A 155 2.07 -1.38 -10.85
CA PRO A 155 3.39 -1.22 -11.46
C PRO A 155 4.11 -2.58 -11.55
N GLY A 156 4.26 -3.10 -12.78
CA GLY A 156 4.89 -4.39 -13.07
C GLY A 156 4.11 -5.62 -12.59
N THR A 157 2.81 -5.49 -12.38
CA THR A 157 1.95 -6.56 -11.87
C THR A 157 0.58 -6.57 -12.55
N HIS A 158 -0.21 -7.62 -12.31
CA HIS A 158 -1.61 -7.76 -12.68
C HIS A 158 -2.39 -8.38 -11.52
N VAL A 159 -3.70 -8.32 -11.54
CA VAL A 159 -4.58 -8.88 -10.50
C VAL A 159 -5.79 -9.59 -11.12
N THR A 160 -6.54 -10.29 -10.29
CA THR A 160 -7.92 -10.67 -10.59
C THR A 160 -8.86 -9.66 -9.92
N TYR A 161 -9.63 -8.93 -10.72
CA TYR A 161 -10.62 -7.95 -10.27
C TYR A 161 -12.00 -8.37 -10.79
N GLU A 162 -13.02 -8.36 -9.89
CA GLU A 162 -14.39 -8.81 -10.23
C GLU A 162 -14.43 -10.19 -10.93
N ASN A 163 -13.65 -11.14 -10.42
CA ASN A 163 -13.48 -12.51 -10.93
C ASN A 163 -12.90 -12.59 -12.35
N LYS A 164 -12.23 -11.56 -12.86
CA LYS A 164 -11.57 -11.54 -14.16
C LYS A 164 -10.12 -11.15 -14.02
N PHE A 165 -9.25 -11.79 -14.79
CA PHE A 165 -7.86 -11.34 -14.91
C PHE A 165 -7.85 -9.94 -15.52
N ASP A 166 -7.24 -8.99 -14.83
CA ASP A 166 -7.27 -7.57 -15.18
C ASP A 166 -5.84 -7.05 -15.39
N THR A 167 -5.63 -6.41 -16.54
CA THR A 167 -4.34 -5.89 -16.97
C THR A 167 -4.28 -4.35 -16.99
N ARG A 168 -5.33 -3.68 -16.54
CA ARG A 168 -5.33 -2.23 -16.41
C ARG A 168 -4.30 -1.80 -15.38
N HIS A 169 -3.57 -0.72 -15.69
CA HIS A 169 -2.60 -0.20 -14.74
C HIS A 169 -3.26 0.36 -13.48
N CYS A 170 -4.32 1.15 -13.62
CA CYS A 170 -5.06 1.67 -12.46
C CYS A 170 -6.56 1.43 -12.57
N ILE A 171 -7.16 1.11 -11.43
CA ILE A 171 -8.60 0.93 -11.23
C ILE A 171 -9.04 1.84 -10.10
N ASN A 172 -10.00 2.72 -10.37
CA ASN A 172 -10.54 3.63 -9.36
C ASN A 172 -11.30 2.88 -8.27
N SER A 173 -11.10 3.29 -7.04
CA SER A 173 -11.88 2.85 -5.89
C SER A 173 -13.28 3.49 -5.87
N THR A 174 -14.11 3.10 -4.92
CA THR A 174 -15.40 3.73 -4.67
C THR A 174 -15.34 4.83 -3.60
N SER A 175 -14.13 5.32 -3.24
CA SER A 175 -13.99 6.36 -2.23
C SER A 175 -14.54 7.69 -2.70
N LYS A 176 -14.90 8.55 -1.74
CA LYS A 176 -15.15 9.96 -2.03
C LYS A 176 -13.83 10.70 -2.31
N THR A 177 -13.94 11.91 -2.82
CA THR A 177 -12.85 12.87 -2.98
C THR A 177 -12.54 13.55 -1.64
N PHE A 178 -11.25 13.78 -1.37
CA PHE A 178 -10.77 14.51 -0.19
C PHE A 178 -10.00 15.74 -0.65
N ASP A 179 -10.64 16.89 -0.58
CA ASP A 179 -10.03 18.17 -0.96
C ASP A 179 -9.28 18.81 0.21
N GLY A 180 -8.31 19.67 -0.13
CA GLY A 180 -7.52 20.43 0.85
C GLY A 180 -6.53 19.56 1.64
N ASP A 181 -6.02 20.11 2.74
CA ASP A 181 -4.95 19.53 3.56
C ASP A 181 -5.50 18.73 4.75
N GLN A 182 -6.54 17.94 4.51
CA GLN A 182 -7.16 17.13 5.56
C GLN A 182 -6.46 15.79 5.78
N TRP A 183 -6.45 15.32 7.03
CA TRP A 183 -5.97 14.00 7.36
C TRP A 183 -6.94 12.91 6.90
N VAL A 184 -6.43 11.92 6.19
CA VAL A 184 -7.18 10.77 5.70
C VAL A 184 -6.51 9.50 6.21
N ARG A 185 -7.30 8.54 6.70
CA ARG A 185 -6.83 7.22 7.09
C ARG A 185 -7.10 6.22 5.97
N ALA A 186 -6.04 5.69 5.40
CA ALA A 186 -6.07 4.57 4.45
C ALA A 186 -5.59 3.30 5.14
N GLU A 187 -6.32 2.20 4.94
CA GLU A 187 -5.93 0.87 5.42
C GLU A 187 -5.95 -0.13 4.27
N VAL A 188 -5.01 -1.08 4.32
CA VAL A 188 -4.96 -2.20 3.39
C VAL A 188 -4.92 -3.49 4.20
N GLU A 189 -5.82 -4.40 3.90
CA GLU A 189 -5.85 -5.74 4.44
C GLU A 189 -5.34 -6.72 3.38
N VAL A 190 -4.30 -7.46 3.70
CA VAL A 190 -3.59 -8.36 2.80
C VAL A 190 -3.64 -9.77 3.38
N LEU A 191 -4.22 -10.71 2.65
CA LEU A 191 -4.30 -12.13 3.00
C LEU A 191 -3.48 -12.97 2.00
N GLY A 192 -2.16 -12.74 1.95
CA GLY A 192 -1.28 -13.31 0.95
C GLY A 192 -1.72 -12.89 -0.45
N ASP A 193 -1.83 -13.83 -1.37
CA ASP A 193 -2.35 -13.65 -2.73
C ASP A 193 -3.85 -13.93 -2.85
N SER A 194 -4.51 -14.39 -1.78
CA SER A 194 -5.89 -14.85 -1.85
C SER A 194 -6.91 -13.70 -1.86
N LEU A 195 -6.62 -12.59 -1.14
CA LEU A 195 -7.56 -11.49 -1.03
C LEU A 195 -6.84 -10.22 -0.54
N ILE A 196 -7.09 -9.09 -1.20
CA ILE A 196 -6.61 -7.78 -0.80
C ILE A 196 -7.80 -6.81 -0.79
N ARG A 197 -7.89 -6.00 0.26
CA ARG A 197 -8.99 -5.03 0.45
C ARG A 197 -8.44 -3.68 0.89
N HIS A 198 -8.92 -2.60 0.29
CA HIS A 198 -8.59 -1.24 0.70
C HIS A 198 -9.76 -0.61 1.44
N PHE A 199 -9.43 0.22 2.45
CA PHE A 199 -10.40 0.95 3.25
C PHE A 199 -9.98 2.41 3.40
N ILE A 200 -10.96 3.30 3.37
CA ILE A 200 -10.81 4.71 3.72
C ILE A 200 -11.71 5.01 4.91
N ASN A 201 -11.13 5.48 6.01
CA ASN A 201 -11.87 5.81 7.25
C ASN A 201 -12.82 4.66 7.68
N ASN A 202 -12.35 3.41 7.61
CA ASN A 202 -13.07 2.17 7.89
C ASN A 202 -14.13 1.76 6.84
N GLU A 203 -14.32 2.49 5.76
CA GLU A 203 -15.18 2.09 4.65
C GLU A 203 -14.38 1.30 3.62
N ARG A 204 -14.84 0.11 3.24
CA ARG A 204 -14.19 -0.69 2.19
C ARG A 204 -14.49 -0.09 0.82
N VAL A 205 -13.43 0.26 0.09
CA VAL A 205 -13.51 0.98 -1.19
C VAL A 205 -12.93 0.21 -2.39
N MET A 206 -12.21 -0.90 -2.12
CA MET A 206 -11.60 -1.74 -3.17
C MET A 206 -11.46 -3.17 -2.68
N THR A 207 -11.57 -4.14 -3.61
CA THR A 207 -11.30 -5.56 -3.36
C THR A 207 -10.79 -6.21 -4.63
N TYR A 208 -9.72 -7.00 -4.54
CA TYR A 208 -9.14 -7.78 -5.62
C TYR A 208 -8.37 -8.98 -5.05
N GLU A 209 -7.93 -9.87 -5.92
CA GLU A 209 -7.26 -11.12 -5.55
C GLU A 209 -6.20 -11.53 -6.57
N LYS A 210 -5.42 -12.56 -6.22
CA LYS A 210 -4.47 -13.26 -7.10
C LYS A 210 -3.53 -12.31 -7.85
N PRO A 211 -2.78 -11.44 -7.14
CA PRO A 211 -1.77 -10.63 -7.79
C PRO A 211 -0.69 -11.51 -8.40
N VAL A 212 -0.25 -11.15 -9.60
CA VAL A 212 0.86 -11.82 -10.30
C VAL A 212 1.82 -10.79 -10.86
N ILE A 213 3.08 -11.14 -11.00
CA ILE A 213 4.06 -10.33 -11.70
C ILE A 213 3.70 -10.28 -13.19
N GLY A 214 3.75 -9.10 -13.81
CA GLY A 214 3.38 -8.92 -15.21
C GLY A 214 3.14 -7.46 -15.56
N GLY A 215 2.80 -7.17 -16.82
CA GLY A 215 2.48 -5.81 -17.23
C GLY A 215 3.67 -4.86 -17.34
N GLY A 216 3.35 -3.59 -17.53
CA GLY A 216 4.28 -2.48 -17.72
C GLY A 216 4.27 -1.48 -16.57
N VAL A 217 4.53 -0.22 -16.93
CA VAL A 217 4.54 0.94 -16.01
C VAL A 217 5.58 0.79 -14.89
N VAL A 218 6.64 0.07 -15.18
CA VAL A 218 7.91 0.11 -14.44
C VAL A 218 9.03 0.13 -15.46
N SER A 219 10.08 0.90 -15.23
CA SER A 219 11.24 1.01 -16.09
C SER A 219 12.55 0.96 -15.30
N GLY A 220 13.66 0.60 -15.97
CA GLY A 220 14.98 0.54 -15.34
C GLY A 220 15.17 -0.63 -14.36
N PHE A 221 14.33 -1.66 -14.39
CA PHE A 221 14.42 -2.81 -13.49
C PHE A 221 15.36 -3.91 -14.01
N ASP A 222 15.88 -4.74 -13.11
CA ASP A 222 16.56 -5.99 -13.48
C ASP A 222 15.48 -7.00 -13.96
N PRO A 223 15.58 -7.54 -15.19
CA PRO A 223 14.61 -8.52 -15.70
C PRO A 223 14.43 -9.74 -14.79
N LYS A 224 15.41 -10.10 -13.97
CA LYS A 224 15.31 -11.21 -13.01
C LYS A 224 14.28 -10.98 -11.89
N ILE A 225 13.98 -9.72 -11.60
CA ILE A 225 13.00 -9.34 -10.56
C ILE A 225 11.57 -9.45 -11.08
N LYS A 226 11.39 -9.50 -12.40
CA LYS A 226 10.06 -9.47 -13.02
C LYS A 226 9.80 -10.73 -13.87
N PRO A 227 9.75 -11.94 -13.27
CA PRO A 227 9.35 -13.18 -13.96
C PRO A 227 7.83 -13.17 -14.16
N ASP A 228 7.37 -12.70 -15.30
CA ASP A 228 5.95 -12.55 -15.63
C ASP A 228 5.16 -13.85 -15.44
N GLY A 229 3.97 -13.75 -14.83
CA GLY A 229 3.09 -14.88 -14.52
C GLY A 229 3.35 -15.50 -13.12
N GLN A 230 4.40 -15.12 -12.42
CA GLN A 230 4.65 -15.63 -11.08
C GLN A 230 3.63 -15.04 -10.08
N PRO A 231 2.95 -15.87 -9.25
CA PRO A 231 2.11 -15.39 -8.17
C PRO A 231 2.88 -14.52 -7.17
N LEU A 232 2.23 -13.48 -6.67
CA LEU A 232 2.80 -12.49 -5.77
C LEU A 232 2.08 -12.51 -4.43
N SER A 233 2.61 -13.29 -3.46
CA SER A 233 1.95 -13.58 -2.17
C SER A 233 2.58 -12.90 -0.96
N HIS A 234 3.74 -12.26 -1.13
CA HIS A 234 4.48 -11.55 -0.08
C HIS A 234 5.42 -10.53 -0.71
N GLY A 235 5.99 -9.66 0.09
CA GLY A 235 6.99 -8.69 -0.34
C GLY A 235 7.16 -7.53 0.64
N SER A 236 7.89 -6.51 0.21
CA SER A 236 8.13 -5.31 0.99
C SER A 236 6.90 -4.39 1.04
N ILE A 237 6.89 -3.50 2.04
CA ILE A 237 5.96 -2.38 2.14
C ILE A 237 6.77 -1.09 1.98
N SER A 238 6.30 -0.16 1.14
CA SER A 238 6.90 1.16 1.05
C SER A 238 5.88 2.28 0.92
N LEU A 239 6.31 3.50 1.28
CA LEU A 239 5.57 4.75 1.09
C LEU A 239 6.24 5.53 -0.04
N GLN A 240 5.44 6.07 -0.95
CA GLN A 240 5.91 6.70 -2.17
C GLN A 240 6.11 8.22 -1.99
N SER A 241 7.13 8.75 -2.63
CA SER A 241 7.32 10.16 -2.96
C SER A 241 7.15 10.34 -4.46
N GLU A 242 6.25 11.21 -4.84
CA GLU A 242 6.15 11.72 -6.20
C GLU A 242 6.50 13.22 -6.25
N SER A 243 5.84 13.98 -7.11
CA SER A 243 6.16 15.40 -7.28
C SER A 243 5.42 16.34 -6.32
N HIS A 244 4.53 15.83 -5.46
CA HIS A 244 3.75 16.65 -4.51
C HIS A 244 4.08 16.29 -3.08
N PRO A 245 4.36 17.27 -2.18
CA PRO A 245 4.65 17.00 -0.79
C PRO A 245 3.49 16.34 -0.04
N ILE A 246 3.81 15.38 0.83
CA ILE A 246 2.86 14.65 1.65
C ILE A 246 3.43 14.43 3.06
N GLU A 247 2.57 14.41 4.05
CA GLU A 247 2.92 14.06 5.43
C GLU A 247 2.22 12.78 5.86
N PHE A 248 2.91 11.95 6.67
CA PHE A 248 2.33 10.80 7.35
C PHE A 248 2.53 10.97 8.86
N ARG A 249 1.45 11.00 9.65
CA ARG A 249 1.54 11.09 11.11
C ARG A 249 1.40 9.75 11.81
N LYS A 250 0.94 8.72 11.11
CA LYS A 250 0.76 7.37 11.61
C LYS A 250 1.07 6.38 10.51
N VAL A 251 1.89 5.38 10.82
CA VAL A 251 2.13 4.21 9.98
C VAL A 251 2.16 3.01 10.91
N GLU A 252 1.14 2.16 10.84
CA GLU A 252 0.97 1.07 11.78
C GLU A 252 0.56 -0.23 11.09
N LEU A 253 0.97 -1.37 11.62
CA LEU A 253 0.75 -2.68 11.05
C LEU A 253 0.14 -3.62 12.10
N LEU A 254 -0.88 -4.36 11.70
CA LEU A 254 -1.45 -5.48 12.42
C LEU A 254 -1.04 -6.77 11.73
N GLU A 255 -0.27 -7.61 12.41
CA GLU A 255 0.03 -8.97 11.94
C GLU A 255 -1.24 -9.82 11.92
N LEU A 256 -1.47 -10.53 10.82
CA LEU A 256 -2.58 -11.47 10.68
C LEU A 256 -2.10 -12.94 10.60
N GLU A 257 -0.81 -13.17 10.79
CA GLU A 257 -0.20 -14.50 10.90
C GLU A 257 0.35 -14.73 12.29
N GLY A 258 -0.03 -15.84 12.94
CA GLY A 258 0.43 -16.14 14.28
C GLY A 258 -0.10 -17.43 14.85
N CYS A 259 0.04 -17.60 16.16
CA CYS A 259 -0.45 -18.77 16.87
C CYS A 259 -1.97 -18.84 16.86
N MET A 260 -2.52 -19.88 16.23
CA MET A 260 -3.97 -20.14 16.20
C MET A 260 -4.40 -21.27 17.12
N ASP A 261 -3.50 -21.82 17.96
CA ASP A 261 -3.88 -22.81 18.99
C ASP A 261 -4.60 -22.09 20.16
N PRO A 262 -5.88 -22.40 20.43
CA PRO A 262 -6.64 -21.76 21.51
C PRO A 262 -6.05 -21.98 22.92
N LYS A 263 -5.20 -23.00 23.10
CA LYS A 263 -4.54 -23.30 24.39
C LYS A 263 -3.31 -22.42 24.65
N ALA A 264 -2.79 -21.74 23.63
CA ALA A 264 -1.61 -20.92 23.76
C ALA A 264 -1.94 -19.53 24.36
N LYS A 265 -1.05 -19.00 25.21
CA LYS A 265 -1.20 -17.69 25.85
C LYS A 265 -1.24 -16.52 24.85
N ASN A 266 -0.64 -16.69 23.69
CA ASN A 266 -0.58 -15.66 22.63
C ASN A 266 -1.48 -15.97 21.43
N HIS A 267 -2.48 -16.83 21.60
CA HIS A 267 -3.55 -17.00 20.61
C HIS A 267 -4.30 -15.70 20.39
N LYS A 268 -4.63 -15.40 19.12
CA LYS A 268 -5.48 -14.28 18.72
C LYS A 268 -6.55 -14.74 17.74
N ASN A 269 -7.79 -14.39 18.01
CA ASN A 269 -8.93 -14.76 17.18
C ASN A 269 -9.00 -14.05 15.83
N TYR A 270 -8.22 -12.99 15.63
CA TYR A 270 -8.15 -12.25 14.36
C TYR A 270 -7.07 -12.76 13.41
N TYR A 271 -6.19 -13.70 13.82
CA TYR A 271 -5.24 -14.29 12.88
C TYR A 271 -5.95 -15.04 11.76
N GLN A 272 -5.42 -14.90 10.55
CA GLN A 272 -5.95 -15.48 9.32
C GLN A 272 -5.05 -16.59 8.77
N LYS A 273 -3.80 -16.63 9.21
CA LYS A 273 -2.79 -17.59 8.83
C LYS A 273 -2.14 -18.17 10.08
N ALA A 274 -2.12 -19.51 10.18
CA ALA A 274 -1.49 -20.19 11.29
C ALA A 274 0.04 -20.20 11.14
N ASP A 275 0.74 -19.73 12.17
CA ASP A 275 2.14 -20.02 12.44
C ASP A 275 2.25 -20.55 13.86
N ASN A 276 1.97 -21.86 14.02
CA ASN A 276 1.95 -22.48 15.34
C ASN A 276 3.34 -22.66 15.96
N LYS A 277 4.43 -22.41 15.22
CA LYS A 277 5.78 -22.33 15.78
C LYS A 277 5.93 -21.12 16.72
N LYS A 278 5.09 -20.09 16.56
CA LYS A 278 5.04 -18.91 17.43
C LYS A 278 4.23 -19.13 18.73
N CYS A 279 3.58 -20.30 18.93
CA CYS A 279 2.76 -20.54 20.12
C CYS A 279 3.59 -20.55 21.41
N LYS A 280 3.06 -19.93 22.47
CA LYS A 280 3.64 -19.87 23.82
C LYS A 280 2.64 -20.51 24.78
N TYR A 281 3.09 -21.52 25.52
CA TYR A 281 2.29 -22.26 26.50
C TYR A 281 2.63 -21.88 27.92
#